data_21521434bb180d3260a58dffb4ac4dbf
#
_entry.id   21521434bb180d3260a58dffb4ac4dbf
#
_cell.length_a   1.000
_cell.length_b   1.000
_cell.length_c   1.000
_cell.angle_alpha   90.00
_cell.angle_beta   90.00
_cell.angle_gamma   90.00
#
_symmetry.space_group_name_H-M   'P 1'
#
loop_
_entity.id
_entity.type
_entity.pdbx_description
1 polymer ?
#
loop_
_entity_poly.entity_id
_entity_poly.type
_entity_poly.pdbx_seq_one_letter_code
_entity_poly.pdbx_strand_id
1 'polypeptide(L)'
;GKYHPHGDSSIYEALVVMEQEFKKGMPLVDGHGNFGSIEGDGAAAMRYTEAKLQKFTQDVYLADLDKNVVDFHPNFDETEKEPEVLPVRIPNLLINGAEGIAVGMTTNIPPHNLSEVIDGVTAYMDNPDITTEELMEYIKGPDFPTGGLVVNQKDLLSVYESGSGKIKLRGKVVLEKAKKRSERDRLVITEIPYTMIGANIGKFIADVVGLIESKKTTDIVDVSNESSKEGIRIVLELKKNADVDRLKNLLYKKTRLEDTFGVNMLAIADGRPELLGLKDIIRLHTDFHYEVVSRKYKTLLEKEVEKKEIQEGLIRACDIIDLIIAVLRGSRNLKDAKACLVNGDI
;
A
#
# COMPACT_ATOMS: atom_id res chain seq x y z
N GLY A 1 -5.34 16.37 -15.67
CA GLY A 1 -4.23 16.95 -15.55
C GLY A 1 -2.96 16.71 -16.31
N LYS A 2 -1.85 17.13 -15.71
CA LYS A 2 -0.51 17.10 -16.35
C LYS A 2 0.05 15.70 -16.58
N TYR A 3 -0.34 14.72 -15.75
CA TYR A 3 0.26 13.37 -15.73
C TYR A 3 -0.73 12.26 -16.13
N HIS A 4 -2.01 12.58 -16.29
CA HIS A 4 -3.04 11.60 -16.65
C HIS A 4 -3.96 12.18 -17.72
N PRO A 5 -3.94 11.65 -18.95
CA PRO A 5 -4.66 12.22 -20.10
C PRO A 5 -6.14 11.77 -20.17
N HIS A 6 -6.79 11.62 -19.01
CA HIS A 6 -8.19 11.19 -18.91
C HIS A 6 -8.99 12.12 -17.99
N GLY A 7 -10.27 11.85 -17.79
CA GLY A 7 -11.13 12.63 -16.93
C GLY A 7 -10.69 12.64 -15.46
N ASP A 8 -11.02 13.72 -14.76
CA ASP A 8 -10.66 13.94 -13.35
C ASP A 8 -11.33 12.95 -12.39
N SER A 9 -12.48 12.39 -12.78
CA SER A 9 -13.18 11.37 -11.97
C SER A 9 -12.34 10.14 -11.72
N SER A 10 -11.61 9.64 -12.73
CA SER A 10 -10.72 8.48 -12.55
C SER A 10 -9.57 8.75 -11.60
N ILE A 11 -9.03 9.98 -11.62
CA ILE A 11 -7.99 10.42 -10.68
C ILE A 11 -8.55 10.49 -9.26
N TYR A 12 -9.75 11.07 -9.10
CA TYR A 12 -10.40 11.20 -7.82
C TYR A 12 -10.77 9.86 -7.21
N GLU A 13 -11.30 8.91 -8.00
CA GLU A 13 -11.61 7.55 -7.55
C GLU A 13 -10.35 6.82 -7.04
N ALA A 14 -9.23 6.95 -7.73
CA ALA A 14 -7.96 6.39 -7.29
C ALA A 14 -7.48 7.02 -5.96
N LEU A 15 -7.60 8.35 -5.84
CA LEU A 15 -7.27 9.08 -4.60
C LEU A 15 -8.15 8.63 -3.44
N VAL A 16 -9.45 8.45 -3.66
CA VAL A 16 -10.40 7.95 -2.66
C VAL A 16 -9.98 6.58 -2.14
N VAL A 17 -9.61 5.65 -3.04
CA VAL A 17 -9.15 4.31 -2.61
C VAL A 17 -7.88 4.37 -1.77
N MET A 18 -6.97 5.32 -2.04
CA MET A 18 -5.74 5.47 -1.27
C MET A 18 -5.97 6.02 0.14
N GLU A 19 -7.13 6.62 0.40
CA GLU A 19 -7.53 7.12 1.72
C GLU A 19 -8.27 6.05 2.55
N GLN A 20 -8.97 5.13 1.90
CA GLN A 20 -9.86 4.18 2.55
C GLN A 20 -9.10 3.10 3.34
N GLU A 21 -9.16 3.18 4.68
CA GLU A 21 -8.52 2.23 5.60
C GLU A 21 -9.04 0.79 5.46
N PHE A 22 -10.28 0.62 5.02
CA PHE A 22 -10.85 -0.72 4.79
C PHE A 22 -10.42 -1.36 3.46
N LYS A 23 -9.75 -0.60 2.57
CA LYS A 23 -9.15 -1.10 1.33
C LYS A 23 -7.63 -1.15 1.38
N LYS A 24 -7.00 -0.25 2.12
CA LYS A 24 -5.55 -0.15 2.23
C LYS A 24 -5.10 -0.32 3.67
N GLY A 25 -4.29 -1.31 3.94
CA GLY A 25 -3.72 -1.51 5.28
C GLY A 25 -2.84 -0.35 5.73
N MET A 26 -2.19 0.31 4.77
CA MET A 26 -1.43 1.56 4.96
C MET A 26 -1.96 2.62 4.01
N PRO A 27 -2.97 3.43 4.39
CA PRO A 27 -3.47 4.53 3.58
C PRO A 27 -2.36 5.53 3.21
N LEU A 28 -2.39 6.01 1.97
CA LEU A 28 -1.37 6.92 1.45
C LEU A 28 -1.82 8.39 1.45
N VAL A 29 -3.11 8.60 1.58
CA VAL A 29 -3.78 9.91 1.56
C VAL A 29 -4.43 10.14 2.91
N ASP A 30 -4.30 11.36 3.43
CA ASP A 30 -5.01 11.88 4.60
C ASP A 30 -6.14 12.77 4.09
N GLY A 31 -7.36 12.24 4.15
CA GLY A 31 -8.56 12.86 3.64
C GLY A 31 -9.35 13.59 4.72
N HIS A 32 -10.00 14.69 4.33
CA HIS A 32 -10.96 15.40 5.15
C HIS A 32 -12.30 15.52 4.42
N GLY A 33 -13.35 15.00 5.02
CA GLY A 33 -14.68 14.89 4.44
C GLY A 33 -15.17 13.45 4.37
N ASN A 34 -16.12 13.18 3.45
CA ASN A 34 -16.67 11.85 3.25
C ASN A 34 -15.96 11.14 2.08
N PHE A 35 -15.16 10.14 2.39
CA PHE A 35 -14.45 9.29 1.44
C PHE A 35 -15.11 7.92 1.23
N GLY A 36 -16.39 7.79 1.59
CA GLY A 36 -17.14 6.54 1.46
C GLY A 36 -17.12 5.69 2.71
N SER A 37 -17.77 4.54 2.65
CA SER A 37 -17.86 3.58 3.75
C SER A 37 -17.54 2.15 3.32
N ILE A 38 -17.22 1.31 4.29
CA ILE A 38 -17.00 -0.13 4.09
C ILE A 38 -18.26 -0.84 3.53
N GLU A 39 -19.44 -0.25 3.72
CA GLU A 39 -20.72 -0.78 3.25
C GLU A 39 -21.01 -0.46 1.78
N GLY A 40 -20.14 0.31 1.14
CA GLY A 40 -20.22 0.64 -0.28
C GLY A 40 -20.83 2.00 -0.60
N ASP A 41 -21.03 2.84 0.40
CA ASP A 41 -21.38 4.25 0.15
C ASP A 41 -20.23 4.91 -0.61
N GLY A 42 -20.55 5.65 -1.64
CA GLY A 42 -19.57 6.39 -2.42
C GLY A 42 -19.01 7.60 -1.66
N ALA A 43 -17.82 8.05 -2.06
CA ALA A 43 -17.28 9.32 -1.59
C ALA A 43 -18.16 10.50 -2.02
N ALA A 44 -18.13 11.58 -1.25
CA ALA A 44 -18.72 12.85 -1.66
C ALA A 44 -18.03 13.38 -2.93
N ALA A 45 -18.72 14.24 -3.70
CA ALA A 45 -18.10 14.87 -4.84
C ALA A 45 -16.83 15.64 -4.43
N MET A 46 -15.82 15.67 -5.29
CA MET A 46 -14.48 16.20 -4.96
C MET A 46 -14.50 17.66 -4.46
N ARG A 47 -15.51 18.45 -4.83
CA ARG A 47 -15.67 19.83 -4.31
C ARG A 47 -16.00 19.93 -2.82
N TYR A 48 -16.34 18.80 -2.17
CA TYR A 48 -16.68 18.72 -0.75
C TYR A 48 -15.61 18.00 0.08
N THR A 49 -14.50 17.59 -0.53
CA THR A 49 -13.44 16.86 0.15
C THR A 49 -12.12 17.60 0.01
N GLU A 50 -11.26 17.45 1.01
CA GLU A 50 -9.87 17.89 0.98
C GLU A 50 -8.95 16.69 1.16
N ALA A 51 -7.76 16.75 0.59
CA ALA A 51 -6.80 15.67 0.67
C ALA A 51 -5.37 16.20 0.72
N LYS A 52 -4.55 15.54 1.50
CA LYS A 52 -3.10 15.73 1.52
C LYS A 52 -2.41 14.36 1.63
N LEU A 53 -1.13 14.32 1.36
CA LEU A 53 -0.35 13.10 1.56
C LEU A 53 -0.21 12.78 3.05
N GLN A 54 -0.31 11.52 3.41
CA GLN A 54 0.14 11.05 4.71
C GLN A 54 1.63 11.36 4.88
N LYS A 55 2.07 11.66 6.11
CA LYS A 55 3.50 11.84 6.39
C LYS A 55 4.31 10.60 6.00
N PHE A 56 3.79 9.42 6.28
CA PHE A 56 4.38 8.17 5.87
C PHE A 56 4.61 8.09 4.35
N THR A 57 3.65 8.55 3.55
CA THR A 57 3.78 8.58 2.08
C THR A 57 4.92 9.49 1.64
N GLN A 58 5.04 10.67 2.25
CA GLN A 58 6.13 11.60 1.92
C GLN A 58 7.50 11.02 2.28
N ASP A 59 7.62 10.41 3.47
CA ASP A 59 8.89 9.93 4.01
C ASP A 59 9.35 8.60 3.40
N VAL A 60 8.43 7.77 2.89
CA VAL A 60 8.71 6.40 2.44
C VAL A 60 8.56 6.22 0.94
N TYR A 61 7.57 6.87 0.30
CA TYR A 61 7.27 6.69 -1.12
C TYR A 61 7.92 7.75 -2.01
N LEU A 62 8.04 8.99 -1.52
CA LEU A 62 8.51 10.14 -2.30
C LEU A 62 9.85 10.70 -1.84
N ALA A 63 10.42 10.12 -0.80
CA ALA A 63 11.70 10.57 -0.27
C ALA A 63 12.81 10.44 -1.33
N ASP A 64 13.66 11.47 -1.35
CA ASP A 64 14.83 11.51 -2.23
C ASP A 64 14.53 11.57 -3.75
N LEU A 65 13.28 11.80 -4.17
CA LEU A 65 12.88 11.86 -5.58
C LEU A 65 13.66 12.93 -6.37
N ASP A 66 14.13 13.98 -5.69
CA ASP A 66 14.96 15.07 -6.22
C ASP A 66 16.45 14.71 -6.37
N LYS A 67 16.88 13.51 -5.98
CA LYS A 67 18.30 13.09 -5.89
C LYS A 67 18.72 12.12 -6.98
N ASN A 68 18.04 12.14 -8.13
CA ASN A 68 18.34 11.29 -9.29
C ASN A 68 18.32 9.77 -8.96
N VAL A 69 17.42 9.36 -8.08
CA VAL A 69 17.33 7.97 -7.59
C VAL A 69 16.56 7.05 -8.51
N VAL A 70 15.72 7.60 -9.38
CA VAL A 70 14.93 6.91 -10.41
C VAL A 70 15.01 7.67 -11.72
N ASP A 71 14.68 6.99 -12.81
CA ASP A 71 14.62 7.61 -14.11
C ASP A 71 13.32 8.38 -14.31
N PHE A 72 13.40 9.44 -15.12
CA PHE A 72 12.26 10.28 -15.49
C PHE A 72 12.10 10.26 -17.02
N HIS A 73 10.86 10.21 -17.45
CA HIS A 73 10.50 10.36 -18.86
C HIS A 73 9.52 11.53 -19.06
N PRO A 74 9.38 12.07 -20.27
CA PRO A 74 8.38 13.07 -20.57
C PRO A 74 6.97 12.51 -20.31
N ASN A 75 6.06 13.37 -19.81
CA ASN A 75 4.64 13.04 -19.74
C ASN A 75 4.04 12.95 -21.15
N PHE A 76 2.73 12.67 -21.26
CA PHE A 76 2.04 12.40 -22.50
C PHE A 76 2.07 13.55 -23.54
N ASP A 77 2.25 14.80 -23.13
CA ASP A 77 2.34 16.00 -23.97
C ASP A 77 3.73 16.64 -23.99
N GLU A 78 4.73 16.00 -23.38
CA GLU A 78 6.13 16.44 -23.30
C GLU A 78 6.33 17.78 -22.56
N THR A 79 5.33 18.28 -21.83
CA THR A 79 5.40 19.55 -21.10
C THR A 79 6.03 19.41 -19.72
N GLU A 80 5.98 18.22 -19.14
CA GLU A 80 6.49 17.89 -17.79
C GLU A 80 7.29 16.61 -17.84
N LYS A 81 7.99 16.31 -16.74
CA LYS A 81 8.66 15.01 -16.53
C LYS A 81 8.03 14.28 -15.38
N GLU A 82 7.88 12.98 -15.52
CA GLU A 82 7.37 12.11 -14.48
C GLU A 82 8.32 10.95 -14.22
N PRO A 83 8.41 10.45 -12.97
CA PRO A 83 9.25 9.31 -12.66
C PRO A 83 8.67 8.04 -13.28
N GLU A 84 9.54 7.19 -13.82
CA GLU A 84 9.14 5.89 -14.34
C GLU A 84 8.56 5.00 -13.23
N VAL A 85 9.18 5.03 -12.04
CA VAL A 85 8.70 4.40 -10.81
C VAL A 85 9.00 5.29 -9.62
N LEU A 86 8.26 5.14 -8.53
CA LEU A 86 8.54 5.85 -7.28
C LEU A 86 9.65 5.16 -6.49
N PRO A 87 10.53 5.91 -5.79
CA PRO A 87 11.63 5.35 -4.99
C PRO A 87 11.15 4.80 -3.65
N VAL A 88 10.18 3.89 -3.67
CA VAL A 88 9.54 3.36 -2.48
C VAL A 88 10.51 2.53 -1.65
N ARG A 89 10.61 2.83 -0.36
CA ARG A 89 11.56 2.17 0.56
C ARG A 89 11.11 0.81 1.09
N ILE A 90 9.86 0.44 0.82
CA ILE A 90 9.23 -0.78 1.32
C ILE A 90 8.56 -1.53 0.16
N PRO A 91 8.39 -2.85 0.23
CA PRO A 91 7.72 -3.62 -0.82
C PRO A 91 6.20 -3.37 -0.78
N ASN A 92 5.75 -2.29 -1.39
CA ASN A 92 4.35 -1.85 -1.38
C ASN A 92 3.39 -2.91 -1.92
N LEU A 93 3.80 -3.72 -2.90
CA LEU A 93 2.99 -4.83 -3.41
C LEU A 93 2.56 -5.80 -2.32
N LEU A 94 3.41 -6.07 -1.33
CA LEU A 94 3.08 -6.93 -0.19
C LEU A 94 2.26 -6.18 0.87
N ILE A 95 2.60 -4.93 1.16
CA ILE A 95 2.00 -4.19 2.27
C ILE A 95 0.56 -3.80 1.97
N ASN A 96 0.30 -3.19 0.82
CA ASN A 96 -1.05 -2.76 0.42
C ASN A 96 -1.75 -3.73 -0.52
N GLY A 97 -1.06 -4.78 -0.96
CA GLY A 97 -1.56 -5.65 -2.01
C GLY A 97 -1.75 -4.91 -3.35
N ALA A 98 -2.25 -5.64 -4.32
CA ALA A 98 -2.63 -5.09 -5.62
C ALA A 98 -3.78 -5.87 -6.22
N GLU A 99 -4.67 -5.18 -6.90
CA GLU A 99 -5.76 -5.77 -7.69
C GLU A 99 -5.81 -5.04 -9.03
N GLY A 100 -5.85 -5.79 -10.11
CA GLY A 100 -5.89 -5.21 -11.44
C GLY A 100 -6.33 -6.20 -12.49
N ILE A 101 -7.01 -5.67 -13.51
CA ILE A 101 -7.50 -6.44 -14.66
C ILE A 101 -6.94 -5.78 -15.92
N ALA A 102 -6.11 -6.52 -16.65
CA ALA A 102 -5.58 -6.12 -17.95
C ALA A 102 -6.09 -7.05 -19.06
N VAL A 103 -5.78 -6.74 -20.30
CA VAL A 103 -6.11 -7.62 -21.41
C VAL A 103 -5.26 -8.88 -21.35
N GLY A 104 -5.91 -10.02 -21.16
CA GLY A 104 -5.25 -11.33 -21.10
C GLY A 104 -4.53 -11.68 -19.81
N MET A 105 -4.54 -10.79 -18.80
CA MET A 105 -3.90 -11.05 -17.49
C MET A 105 -4.59 -10.30 -16.36
N THR A 106 -4.48 -10.85 -15.16
CA THR A 106 -4.99 -10.22 -13.94
C THR A 106 -3.95 -10.33 -12.83
N THR A 107 -3.99 -9.41 -11.88
CA THR A 107 -3.24 -9.51 -10.62
C THR A 107 -4.17 -9.42 -9.44
N ASN A 108 -3.88 -10.18 -8.39
CA ASN A 108 -4.61 -10.13 -7.12
C ASN A 108 -3.66 -10.55 -6.00
N ILE A 109 -2.99 -9.57 -5.42
CA ILE A 109 -1.98 -9.76 -4.38
C ILE A 109 -2.59 -9.35 -3.04
N PRO A 110 -2.62 -10.25 -2.04
CA PRO A 110 -3.16 -9.91 -0.72
C PRO A 110 -2.23 -8.96 0.04
N PRO A 111 -2.78 -8.06 0.88
CA PRO A 111 -1.97 -7.20 1.74
C PRO A 111 -1.35 -7.99 2.90
N HIS A 112 -0.26 -7.43 3.49
CA HIS A 112 0.48 -8.02 4.59
C HIS A 112 0.81 -6.98 5.65
N ASN A 113 1.13 -7.45 6.85
CA ASN A 113 1.52 -6.60 7.96
C ASN A 113 2.87 -5.92 7.70
N LEU A 114 2.92 -4.60 7.92
CA LEU A 114 4.12 -3.79 7.65
C LEU A 114 5.34 -4.29 8.46
N SER A 115 5.17 -4.52 9.75
CA SER A 115 6.28 -4.96 10.62
C SER A 115 6.79 -6.33 10.22
N GLU A 116 5.89 -7.29 9.96
CA GLU A 116 6.26 -8.63 9.49
C GLU A 116 7.01 -8.58 8.16
N VAL A 117 6.57 -7.74 7.22
CA VAL A 117 7.23 -7.60 5.92
C VAL A 117 8.63 -6.98 6.07
N ILE A 118 8.80 -5.97 6.92
CA ILE A 118 10.11 -5.37 7.19
C ILE A 118 11.06 -6.39 7.84
N ASP A 119 10.57 -7.18 8.80
CA ASP A 119 11.36 -8.24 9.43
C ASP A 119 11.77 -9.29 8.39
N GLY A 120 10.88 -9.67 7.48
CA GLY A 120 11.18 -10.60 6.38
C GLY A 120 12.20 -10.03 5.40
N VAL A 121 12.12 -8.75 5.04
CA VAL A 121 13.12 -8.07 4.20
C VAL A 121 14.48 -8.04 4.90
N THR A 122 14.51 -7.72 6.19
CA THR A 122 15.75 -7.71 6.98
C THR A 122 16.37 -9.11 7.03
N ALA A 123 15.57 -10.16 7.30
CA ALA A 123 16.03 -11.52 7.29
C ALA A 123 16.60 -11.97 5.92
N TYR A 124 15.99 -11.53 4.82
CA TYR A 124 16.50 -11.76 3.48
C TYR A 124 17.84 -11.03 3.24
N MET A 125 17.97 -9.79 3.69
CA MET A 125 19.23 -9.02 3.56
C MET A 125 20.38 -9.67 4.33
N ASP A 126 20.09 -10.22 5.50
CA ASP A 126 21.08 -10.94 6.32
C ASP A 126 21.46 -12.32 5.74
N ASN A 127 20.50 -12.98 5.08
CA ASN A 127 20.69 -14.28 4.44
C ASN A 127 19.89 -14.36 3.13
N PRO A 128 20.48 -14.03 1.96
CA PRO A 128 19.81 -14.12 0.66
C PRO A 128 19.39 -15.54 0.25
N ASP A 129 19.96 -16.58 0.86
CA ASP A 129 19.60 -17.98 0.61
C ASP A 129 18.40 -18.46 1.45
N ILE A 130 17.84 -17.60 2.30
CA ILE A 130 16.65 -17.90 3.11
C ILE A 130 15.53 -18.50 2.25
N THR A 131 14.91 -19.57 2.71
CA THR A 131 13.80 -20.23 1.99
C THR A 131 12.48 -19.48 2.21
N THR A 132 11.47 -19.75 1.37
CA THR A 132 10.14 -19.20 1.56
C THR A 132 9.53 -19.66 2.90
N GLU A 133 9.76 -20.91 3.31
CA GLU A 133 9.30 -21.44 4.58
C GLU A 133 9.92 -20.69 5.76
N GLU A 134 11.22 -20.41 5.73
CA GLU A 134 11.92 -19.62 6.75
C GLU A 134 11.45 -18.15 6.76
N LEU A 135 11.16 -17.56 5.58
CA LEU A 135 10.54 -16.22 5.51
C LEU A 135 9.17 -16.16 6.18
N MET A 136 8.40 -17.25 6.12
CA MET A 136 7.10 -17.36 6.78
C MET A 136 7.19 -17.42 8.32
N GLU A 137 8.37 -17.59 8.90
CA GLU A 137 8.58 -17.39 10.33
C GLU A 137 8.39 -15.90 10.72
N TYR A 138 8.69 -15.00 9.81
CA TYR A 138 8.51 -13.54 9.94
C TYR A 138 7.17 -13.06 9.37
N ILE A 139 6.82 -13.49 8.15
CA ILE A 139 5.57 -13.14 7.45
C ILE A 139 4.61 -14.32 7.58
N LYS A 140 3.74 -14.26 8.58
CA LYS A 140 2.85 -15.37 8.96
C LYS A 140 1.77 -15.67 7.91
N GLY A 141 1.38 -14.69 7.13
CA GLY A 141 0.34 -14.77 6.12
C GLY A 141 -0.18 -13.39 5.74
N PRO A 142 -1.23 -13.32 4.93
CA PRO A 142 -1.89 -12.06 4.63
C PRO A 142 -2.46 -11.39 5.86
N ASP A 143 -2.49 -10.06 5.85
CA ASP A 143 -3.09 -9.21 6.87
C ASP A 143 -4.08 -8.25 6.20
N PHE A 144 -5.34 -8.63 6.19
CA PHE A 144 -6.39 -7.85 5.54
C PHE A 144 -6.89 -6.74 6.47
N PRO A 145 -7.18 -5.53 5.94
CA PRO A 145 -7.67 -4.42 6.76
C PRO A 145 -9.04 -4.70 7.39
N THR A 146 -9.79 -5.65 6.87
CA THR A 146 -11.08 -6.09 7.43
C THR A 146 -10.95 -7.18 8.50
N GLY A 147 -9.74 -7.64 8.78
CA GLY A 147 -9.49 -8.76 9.70
C GLY A 147 -9.87 -10.12 9.11
N GLY A 148 -10.35 -10.98 9.99
CA GLY A 148 -10.74 -12.35 9.63
C GLY A 148 -9.66 -13.39 9.94
N LEU A 149 -9.95 -14.63 9.55
CA LEU A 149 -9.09 -15.78 9.83
C LEU A 149 -8.79 -16.52 8.51
N VAL A 150 -7.53 -16.93 8.34
CA VAL A 150 -7.14 -17.85 7.26
C VAL A 150 -7.37 -19.28 7.73
N VAL A 151 -8.24 -20.01 7.03
CA VAL A 151 -8.66 -21.36 7.44
C VAL A 151 -7.71 -22.45 6.92
N ASN A 152 -7.17 -22.24 5.72
CA ASN A 152 -6.29 -23.21 5.06
C ASN A 152 -4.80 -22.81 5.15
N GLN A 153 -4.34 -22.54 6.36
CA GLN A 153 -2.95 -22.09 6.62
C GLN A 153 -1.89 -23.04 6.02
N LYS A 154 -2.19 -24.33 5.93
CA LYS A 154 -1.26 -25.33 5.36
C LYS A 154 -0.95 -25.10 3.88
N ASP A 155 -1.85 -24.44 3.16
CA ASP A 155 -1.70 -24.17 1.72
C ASP A 155 -0.88 -22.91 1.46
N LEU A 156 -0.62 -22.06 2.47
CA LEU A 156 0.06 -20.78 2.32
C LEU A 156 1.48 -20.92 1.77
N LEU A 157 2.23 -21.92 2.21
CA LEU A 157 3.59 -22.15 1.70
C LEU A 157 3.58 -22.34 0.18
N SER A 158 2.73 -23.21 -0.32
CA SER A 158 2.60 -23.47 -1.77
C SER A 158 2.16 -22.20 -2.54
N VAL A 159 1.27 -21.40 -1.96
CA VAL A 159 0.83 -20.12 -2.55
C VAL A 159 1.98 -19.13 -2.62
N TYR A 160 2.79 -19.02 -1.58
CA TYR A 160 3.93 -18.11 -1.52
C TYR A 160 5.13 -18.57 -2.36
N GLU A 161 5.28 -19.86 -2.58
CA GLU A 161 6.31 -20.38 -3.49
C GLU A 161 5.91 -20.17 -4.96
N SER A 162 4.67 -20.48 -5.30
CA SER A 162 4.20 -20.43 -6.69
C SER A 162 3.69 -19.06 -7.14
N GLY A 163 3.36 -18.16 -6.21
CA GLY A 163 2.71 -16.88 -6.49
C GLY A 163 1.22 -16.98 -6.85
N SER A 164 0.62 -18.17 -6.79
CA SER A 164 -0.80 -18.36 -7.09
C SER A 164 -1.45 -19.41 -6.22
N GLY A 165 -2.76 -19.28 -6.03
CA GLY A 165 -3.53 -20.25 -5.26
C GLY A 165 -4.78 -19.64 -4.63
N LYS A 166 -5.33 -20.33 -3.63
CA LYS A 166 -6.57 -19.95 -2.99
C LYS A 166 -6.40 -19.87 -1.48
N ILE A 167 -6.77 -18.74 -0.91
CA ILE A 167 -6.81 -18.53 0.54
C ILE A 167 -8.27 -18.50 0.98
N LYS A 168 -8.64 -19.35 1.94
CA LYS A 168 -9.97 -19.34 2.52
C LYS A 168 -10.00 -18.40 3.72
N LEU A 169 -10.84 -17.38 3.63
CA LEU A 169 -11.04 -16.36 4.64
C LEU A 169 -12.36 -16.60 5.36
N ARG A 170 -12.34 -16.48 6.67
CA ARG A 170 -13.51 -16.62 7.53
C ARG A 170 -13.65 -15.40 8.42
N GLY A 171 -14.87 -14.84 8.48
CA GLY A 171 -15.18 -13.76 9.41
C GLY A 171 -15.07 -14.19 10.86
N LYS A 172 -14.79 -13.26 11.74
CA LYS A 172 -14.73 -13.48 13.18
C LYS A 172 -16.08 -13.24 13.81
N VAL A 173 -16.53 -14.20 14.59
CA VAL A 173 -17.84 -14.21 15.23
C VAL A 173 -17.67 -14.38 16.74
N VAL A 174 -18.28 -13.49 17.49
CA VAL A 174 -18.23 -13.46 18.96
C VAL A 174 -19.64 -13.67 19.53
N LEU A 175 -19.76 -14.50 20.56
CA LEU A 175 -21.00 -14.66 21.31
C LEU A 175 -21.04 -13.67 22.46
N GLU A 176 -21.99 -12.72 22.40
CA GLU A 176 -22.31 -11.81 23.50
C GLU A 176 -23.48 -12.39 24.30
N LYS A 177 -23.22 -12.74 25.55
CA LYS A 177 -24.22 -13.25 26.48
C LYS A 177 -25.14 -12.12 26.96
N ALA A 178 -26.42 -12.39 27.08
CA ALA A 178 -27.38 -11.50 27.67
C ALA A 178 -27.01 -11.15 29.13
N LYS A 179 -27.01 -9.85 29.44
CA LYS A 179 -26.71 -9.36 30.80
C LYS A 179 -27.94 -9.38 31.70
N LYS A 180 -29.15 -9.33 31.12
CA LYS A 180 -30.42 -9.30 31.81
C LYS A 180 -31.33 -10.43 31.31
N ARG A 181 -32.21 -10.90 32.18
CA ARG A 181 -33.15 -12.00 31.85
C ARG A 181 -34.13 -11.65 30.70
N SER A 182 -34.34 -10.37 30.45
CA SER A 182 -35.17 -9.83 29.37
C SER A 182 -34.43 -9.72 28.02
N GLU A 183 -33.11 -9.79 28.02
CA GLU A 183 -32.27 -9.69 26.84
C GLU A 183 -32.03 -11.07 26.22
N ARG A 184 -31.59 -11.08 24.96
CA ARG A 184 -31.22 -12.30 24.23
C ARG A 184 -29.70 -12.36 24.05
N ASP A 185 -29.19 -13.56 23.96
CA ASP A 185 -27.81 -13.77 23.50
C ASP A 185 -27.70 -13.26 22.05
N ARG A 186 -26.54 -12.68 21.73
CA ARG A 186 -26.25 -12.13 20.39
C ARG A 186 -25.03 -12.80 19.81
N LEU A 187 -25.10 -13.15 18.55
CA LEU A 187 -23.96 -13.57 17.77
C LEU A 187 -23.52 -12.37 16.94
N VAL A 188 -22.33 -11.85 17.23
CA VAL A 188 -21.83 -10.61 16.65
C VAL A 188 -20.67 -10.90 15.71
N ILE A 189 -20.78 -10.44 14.46
CA ILE A 189 -19.72 -10.50 13.48
C ILE A 189 -18.92 -9.20 13.60
N THR A 190 -17.65 -9.32 14.00
CA THR A 190 -16.74 -8.20 14.26
C THR A 190 -15.70 -8.01 13.17
N GLU A 191 -15.40 -9.06 12.40
CA GLU A 191 -14.49 -9.02 11.27
C GLU A 191 -15.11 -9.82 10.11
N ILE A 192 -14.88 -9.37 8.90
CA ILE A 192 -15.43 -9.97 7.68
C ILE A 192 -14.32 -10.37 6.71
N PRO A 193 -14.54 -11.38 5.84
CA PRO A 193 -13.65 -11.61 4.73
C PRO A 193 -13.49 -10.34 3.86
N TYR A 194 -12.29 -10.06 3.42
CA TYR A 194 -12.00 -8.90 2.56
C TYR A 194 -12.87 -8.87 1.29
N THR A 195 -13.22 -10.02 0.77
CA THR A 195 -14.12 -10.20 -0.39
C THR A 195 -15.57 -9.78 -0.13
N MET A 196 -15.93 -9.52 1.14
CA MET A 196 -17.29 -9.17 1.54
C MET A 196 -17.52 -7.66 1.69
N ILE A 197 -16.52 -6.81 1.45
CA ILE A 197 -16.67 -5.34 1.53
C ILE A 197 -17.64 -4.79 0.49
N GLY A 198 -18.16 -3.60 0.76
CA GLY A 198 -19.09 -2.89 -0.13
C GLY A 198 -20.48 -3.51 -0.15
N ALA A 199 -21.12 -3.48 -1.29
CA ALA A 199 -22.49 -4.00 -1.48
C ALA A 199 -22.67 -5.48 -1.07
N ASN A 200 -21.58 -6.23 -0.90
CA ASN A 200 -21.64 -7.61 -0.45
C ASN A 200 -22.02 -7.76 1.03
N ILE A 201 -21.87 -6.72 1.85
CA ILE A 201 -22.35 -6.70 3.24
C ILE A 201 -23.88 -6.76 3.26
N GLY A 202 -24.55 -5.91 2.47
CA GLY A 202 -26.01 -5.94 2.33
C GLY A 202 -26.52 -7.28 1.77
N LYS A 203 -25.80 -7.84 0.79
CA LYS A 203 -26.13 -9.17 0.25
C LYS A 203 -25.97 -10.27 1.29
N PHE A 204 -24.92 -10.22 2.12
CA PHE A 204 -24.75 -11.17 3.22
C PHE A 204 -25.93 -11.10 4.21
N ILE A 205 -26.36 -9.91 4.59
CA ILE A 205 -27.53 -9.73 5.47
C ILE A 205 -28.79 -10.34 4.83
N ALA A 206 -29.01 -10.08 3.54
CA ALA A 206 -30.14 -10.67 2.80
C ALA A 206 -30.04 -12.21 2.75
N ASP A 207 -28.85 -12.77 2.55
CA ASP A 207 -28.64 -14.22 2.57
C ASP A 207 -28.99 -14.84 3.95
N VAL A 208 -28.61 -14.15 5.05
CA VAL A 208 -28.99 -14.58 6.41
C VAL A 208 -30.49 -14.54 6.62
N VAL A 209 -31.17 -13.47 6.20
CA VAL A 209 -32.63 -13.36 6.24
C VAL A 209 -33.28 -14.50 5.43
N GLY A 210 -32.75 -14.80 4.24
CA GLY A 210 -33.20 -15.91 3.41
C GLY A 210 -33.05 -17.30 4.07
N LEU A 211 -32.02 -17.50 4.93
CA LEU A 211 -31.88 -18.72 5.73
C LEU A 211 -32.97 -18.82 6.80
N ILE A 212 -33.41 -17.72 7.37
CA ILE A 212 -34.51 -17.69 8.35
C ILE A 212 -35.84 -17.97 7.67
N GLU A 213 -36.15 -17.26 6.58
CA GLU A 213 -37.40 -17.42 5.83
C GLU A 213 -37.56 -18.81 5.25
N SER A 214 -36.50 -19.41 4.72
CA SER A 214 -36.48 -20.79 4.21
C SER A 214 -36.45 -21.85 5.30
N LYS A 215 -36.53 -21.46 6.58
CA LYS A 215 -36.52 -22.35 7.76
C LYS A 215 -35.28 -23.25 7.84
N LYS A 216 -34.17 -22.86 7.20
CA LYS A 216 -32.87 -23.56 7.34
C LYS A 216 -32.25 -23.36 8.70
N THR A 217 -32.59 -22.25 9.36
CA THR A 217 -32.35 -22.01 10.78
C THR A 217 -33.57 -21.39 11.44
N THR A 218 -33.80 -21.75 12.70
CA THR A 218 -34.81 -21.14 13.56
C THR A 218 -34.18 -20.47 14.77
N ASP A 219 -32.86 -20.43 14.83
CA ASP A 219 -32.09 -19.94 15.99
C ASP A 219 -31.90 -18.43 16.00
N ILE A 220 -32.08 -17.77 14.85
CA ILE A 220 -31.98 -16.31 14.71
C ILE A 220 -33.38 -15.72 14.76
N VAL A 221 -33.52 -14.67 15.55
CA VAL A 221 -34.78 -13.90 15.73
C VAL A 221 -34.77 -12.62 14.92
N ASP A 222 -33.61 -11.94 14.92
CA ASP A 222 -33.43 -10.66 14.23
C ASP A 222 -31.99 -10.50 13.75
N VAL A 223 -31.81 -9.69 12.72
CA VAL A 223 -30.51 -9.36 12.10
C VAL A 223 -30.43 -7.85 11.96
N SER A 224 -29.43 -7.25 12.57
CA SER A 224 -29.18 -5.81 12.46
C SER A 224 -27.75 -5.51 12.08
N ASN A 225 -27.55 -4.44 11.34
CA ASN A 225 -26.23 -3.91 11.03
C ASN A 225 -25.99 -2.69 11.92
N GLU A 226 -25.09 -2.81 12.87
CA GLU A 226 -24.68 -1.77 13.81
C GLU A 226 -23.25 -1.28 13.50
N SER A 227 -22.75 -1.55 12.29
CA SER A 227 -21.42 -1.11 11.86
C SER A 227 -21.31 0.42 11.87
N SER A 228 -20.15 0.91 12.22
CA SER A 228 -19.87 2.34 12.33
C SER A 228 -18.43 2.66 11.95
N LYS A 229 -17.97 3.88 12.15
CA LYS A 229 -16.56 4.25 12.02
C LYS A 229 -15.64 3.47 12.96
N GLU A 230 -16.16 2.92 14.05
CA GLU A 230 -15.40 2.10 15.00
C GLU A 230 -15.13 0.66 14.49
N GLY A 231 -15.80 0.24 13.42
CA GLY A 231 -15.61 -1.06 12.80
C GLY A 231 -16.91 -1.77 12.43
N ILE A 232 -16.75 -2.99 11.93
CA ILE A 232 -17.83 -3.89 11.57
C ILE A 232 -18.52 -4.42 12.82
N ARG A 233 -19.85 -4.33 12.84
CA ARG A 233 -20.70 -4.91 13.87
C ARG A 233 -22.03 -5.34 13.27
N ILE A 234 -22.11 -6.61 12.84
CA ILE A 234 -23.35 -7.22 12.37
C ILE A 234 -23.87 -8.13 13.46
N VAL A 235 -25.08 -7.89 13.94
CA VAL A 235 -25.65 -8.52 15.12
C VAL A 235 -26.79 -9.46 14.72
N LEU A 236 -26.69 -10.71 15.18
CA LEU A 236 -27.73 -11.73 15.04
C LEU A 236 -28.30 -12.01 16.44
N GLU A 237 -29.54 -11.61 16.70
CA GLU A 237 -30.22 -11.95 17.95
C GLU A 237 -30.65 -13.41 17.95
N LEU A 238 -30.30 -14.14 19.01
CA LEU A 238 -30.53 -15.56 19.11
C LEU A 238 -31.80 -15.91 19.91
N LYS A 239 -32.43 -17.04 19.56
CA LYS A 239 -33.42 -17.67 20.44
C LYS A 239 -32.76 -18.19 21.71
N LYS A 240 -33.55 -18.33 22.77
CA LYS A 240 -33.13 -19.06 23.96
C LYS A 240 -32.73 -20.48 23.59
N ASN A 241 -31.58 -20.92 24.12
CA ASN A 241 -31.02 -22.27 23.87
C ASN A 241 -30.67 -22.55 22.39
N ALA A 242 -30.30 -21.50 21.62
CA ALA A 242 -29.80 -21.68 20.27
C ALA A 242 -28.48 -22.47 20.26
N ASP A 243 -28.32 -23.36 19.30
CA ASP A 243 -27.06 -24.08 19.05
C ASP A 243 -26.10 -23.16 18.26
N VAL A 244 -25.24 -22.46 19.01
CA VAL A 244 -24.32 -21.47 18.47
C VAL A 244 -23.32 -22.08 17.50
N ASP A 245 -22.79 -23.26 17.79
CA ASP A 245 -21.75 -23.87 16.95
C ASP A 245 -22.35 -24.39 15.63
N ARG A 246 -23.53 -24.97 15.70
CA ARG A 246 -24.27 -25.35 14.50
C ARG A 246 -24.62 -24.14 13.64
N LEU A 247 -25.04 -23.05 14.27
CA LEU A 247 -25.37 -21.81 13.58
C LEU A 247 -24.14 -21.19 12.89
N LYS A 248 -23.00 -21.10 13.59
CA LYS A 248 -21.74 -20.64 13.00
C LYS A 248 -21.35 -21.47 11.77
N ASN A 249 -21.41 -22.79 11.88
CA ASN A 249 -21.10 -23.69 10.78
C ASN A 249 -22.06 -23.53 9.59
N LEU A 250 -23.34 -23.27 9.86
CA LEU A 250 -24.35 -23.01 8.82
C LEU A 250 -24.01 -21.70 8.08
N LEU A 251 -23.68 -20.63 8.82
CA LEU A 251 -23.32 -19.32 8.25
C LEU A 251 -22.07 -19.45 7.36
N TYR A 252 -21.01 -20.10 7.83
CA TYR A 252 -19.81 -20.34 7.05
C TYR A 252 -20.05 -21.16 5.78
N LYS A 253 -20.94 -22.14 5.84
CA LYS A 253 -21.23 -23.02 4.70
C LYS A 253 -22.19 -22.42 3.67
N LYS A 254 -23.06 -21.52 4.10
CA LYS A 254 -24.20 -21.05 3.28
C LYS A 254 -24.16 -19.57 2.93
N THR A 255 -23.21 -18.82 3.48
CA THR A 255 -23.06 -17.40 3.22
C THR A 255 -21.60 -17.07 2.91
N ARG A 256 -21.33 -15.81 2.55
CA ARG A 256 -19.97 -15.30 2.33
C ARG A 256 -19.18 -15.05 3.61
N LEU A 257 -19.65 -15.42 4.77
CA LEU A 257 -18.90 -15.32 6.01
C LEU A 257 -17.63 -16.20 6.00
N GLU A 258 -17.60 -17.22 5.17
CA GLU A 258 -16.39 -17.88 4.67
C GLU A 258 -16.37 -17.73 3.16
N ASP A 259 -15.28 -17.17 2.64
CA ASP A 259 -15.11 -16.93 1.21
C ASP A 259 -13.67 -17.21 0.78
N THR A 260 -13.44 -17.32 -0.51
CA THR A 260 -12.15 -17.64 -1.09
C THR A 260 -11.55 -16.38 -1.73
N PHE A 261 -10.34 -16.04 -1.32
CA PHE A 261 -9.50 -15.06 -1.99
C PHE A 261 -8.57 -15.78 -2.98
N GLY A 262 -8.74 -15.49 -4.25
CA GLY A 262 -7.87 -16.05 -5.31
C GLY A 262 -6.58 -15.24 -5.38
N VAL A 263 -5.46 -15.85 -5.04
CA VAL A 263 -4.14 -15.22 -5.13
C VAL A 263 -3.57 -15.38 -6.53
N ASN A 264 -3.11 -14.31 -7.11
CA ASN A 264 -2.37 -14.26 -8.36
C ASN A 264 -1.34 -13.11 -8.29
N MET A 265 -0.14 -13.41 -7.85
CA MET A 265 0.91 -12.41 -7.62
C MET A 265 1.66 -12.10 -8.92
N LEU A 266 0.90 -11.70 -9.95
CA LEU A 266 1.45 -11.25 -11.22
C LEU A 266 1.90 -9.79 -11.09
N ALA A 267 3.14 -9.52 -11.41
CA ALA A 267 3.71 -8.17 -11.41
C ALA A 267 4.67 -7.97 -12.58
N ILE A 268 5.02 -6.72 -12.84
CA ILE A 268 6.03 -6.41 -13.86
C ILE A 268 7.41 -6.45 -13.19
N ALA A 269 8.24 -7.39 -13.62
CA ALA A 269 9.64 -7.51 -13.23
C ALA A 269 10.53 -7.35 -14.48
N ASP A 270 11.50 -6.44 -14.43
CA ASP A 270 12.40 -6.15 -15.55
C ASP A 270 11.66 -5.90 -16.90
N GLY A 271 10.52 -5.18 -16.82
CA GLY A 271 9.70 -4.84 -17.97
C GLY A 271 8.82 -5.98 -18.51
N ARG A 272 8.73 -7.11 -17.82
CA ARG A 272 7.94 -8.30 -18.21
C ARG A 272 6.95 -8.69 -17.12
N PRO A 273 5.73 -9.13 -17.49
CA PRO A 273 4.81 -9.71 -16.53
C PRO A 273 5.32 -11.08 -16.08
N GLU A 274 5.50 -11.23 -14.77
CA GLU A 274 5.95 -12.47 -14.14
C GLU A 274 5.07 -12.82 -12.94
N LEU A 275 4.85 -14.12 -12.76
CA LEU A 275 4.20 -14.63 -11.56
C LEU A 275 5.29 -14.81 -10.49
N LEU A 276 5.18 -14.04 -9.41
CA LEU A 276 6.22 -13.93 -8.39
C LEU A 276 5.81 -14.63 -7.09
N GLY A 277 6.73 -15.39 -6.51
CA GLY A 277 6.59 -15.87 -5.14
C GLY A 277 6.90 -14.77 -4.11
N LEU A 278 6.66 -15.06 -2.84
CA LEU A 278 6.94 -14.14 -1.74
C LEU A 278 8.42 -13.72 -1.71
N LYS A 279 9.32 -14.68 -1.80
CA LYS A 279 10.77 -14.43 -1.82
C LYS A 279 11.18 -13.61 -3.03
N ASP A 280 10.60 -13.85 -4.21
CA ASP A 280 10.92 -13.10 -5.42
C ASP A 280 10.55 -11.62 -5.30
N ILE A 281 9.38 -11.32 -4.73
CA ILE A 281 8.96 -9.92 -4.50
C ILE A 281 9.93 -9.22 -3.54
N ILE A 282 10.33 -9.89 -2.46
CA ILE A 282 11.29 -9.34 -1.49
C ILE A 282 12.66 -9.12 -2.15
N ARG A 283 13.15 -10.09 -2.92
CA ARG A 283 14.42 -10.00 -3.64
C ARG A 283 14.43 -8.82 -4.62
N LEU A 284 13.46 -8.75 -5.51
CA LEU A 284 13.35 -7.70 -6.52
C LEU A 284 13.23 -6.32 -5.88
N HIS A 285 12.47 -6.19 -4.80
CA HIS A 285 12.38 -4.93 -4.06
C HIS A 285 13.71 -4.56 -3.42
N THR A 286 14.41 -5.50 -2.81
CA THR A 286 15.71 -5.27 -2.16
C THR A 286 16.77 -4.84 -3.19
N ASP A 287 16.81 -5.47 -4.35
CA ASP A 287 17.71 -5.10 -5.45
C ASP A 287 17.41 -3.67 -5.95
N PHE A 288 16.15 -3.35 -6.15
CA PHE A 288 15.71 -2.00 -6.52
C PHE A 288 16.08 -0.96 -5.45
N HIS A 289 15.83 -1.26 -4.18
CA HIS A 289 16.18 -0.34 -3.09
C HIS A 289 17.69 -0.10 -2.99
N TYR A 290 18.50 -1.14 -3.21
CA TYR A 290 19.95 -0.98 -3.27
C TYR A 290 20.39 -0.03 -4.39
N GLU A 291 19.78 -0.13 -5.57
CA GLU A 291 20.02 0.80 -6.68
C GLU A 291 19.64 2.23 -6.32
N VAL A 292 18.45 2.44 -5.76
CA VAL A 292 17.96 3.77 -5.31
C VAL A 292 18.92 4.40 -4.32
N VAL A 293 19.36 3.65 -3.30
CA VAL A 293 20.29 4.15 -2.28
C VAL A 293 21.66 4.42 -2.87
N SER A 294 22.17 3.58 -3.75
CA SER A 294 23.44 3.77 -4.43
C SER A 294 23.44 5.05 -5.29
N ARG A 295 22.39 5.27 -6.06
CA ARG A 295 22.21 6.48 -6.88
C ARG A 295 22.10 7.74 -6.02
N LYS A 296 21.39 7.66 -4.88
CA LYS A 296 21.30 8.76 -3.91
C LYS A 296 22.68 9.21 -3.43
N TYR A 297 23.46 8.28 -2.91
CA TYR A 297 24.77 8.63 -2.35
C TYR A 297 25.76 9.06 -3.41
N LYS A 298 25.69 8.51 -4.63
CA LYS A 298 26.48 8.99 -5.76
C LYS A 298 26.16 10.45 -6.08
N THR A 299 24.89 10.80 -6.20
CA THR A 299 24.44 12.20 -6.46
C THR A 299 24.86 13.16 -5.34
N LEU A 300 24.74 12.72 -4.08
CA LEU A 300 25.18 13.53 -2.94
C LEU A 300 26.71 13.74 -2.94
N LEU A 301 27.48 12.70 -3.26
CA LEU A 301 28.92 12.77 -3.34
C LEU A 301 29.35 13.74 -4.45
N GLU A 302 28.77 13.65 -5.64
CA GLU A 302 29.05 14.57 -6.75
C GLU A 302 28.80 16.02 -6.35
N LYS A 303 27.71 16.33 -5.70
CA LYS A 303 27.39 17.67 -5.18
C LYS A 303 28.38 18.16 -4.13
N GLU A 304 28.84 17.29 -3.24
CA GLU A 304 29.83 17.68 -2.23
C GLU A 304 31.22 17.86 -2.83
N VAL A 305 31.59 17.07 -3.85
CA VAL A 305 32.86 17.29 -4.61
C VAL A 305 32.83 18.63 -5.32
N GLU A 306 31.74 18.99 -6.03
CA GLU A 306 31.59 20.31 -6.65
C GLU A 306 31.72 21.45 -5.64
N LYS A 307 31.07 21.34 -4.47
CA LYS A 307 31.19 22.36 -3.41
C LYS A 307 32.61 22.45 -2.90
N LYS A 308 33.30 21.34 -2.72
CA LYS A 308 34.71 21.31 -2.30
C LYS A 308 35.60 22.04 -3.30
N GLU A 309 35.45 21.76 -4.60
CA GLU A 309 36.21 22.44 -5.65
C GLU A 309 36.00 23.96 -5.63
N ILE A 310 34.74 24.41 -5.48
CA ILE A 310 34.44 25.85 -5.35
C ILE A 310 35.12 26.45 -4.12
N GLN A 311 35.05 25.78 -2.97
CA GLN A 311 35.66 26.25 -1.73
C GLN A 311 37.18 26.30 -1.82
N GLU A 312 37.81 25.26 -2.39
CA GLU A 312 39.27 25.26 -2.63
C GLU A 312 39.66 26.36 -3.59
N GLY A 313 38.88 26.62 -4.64
CA GLY A 313 39.08 27.75 -5.53
C GLY A 313 38.99 29.10 -4.82
N LEU A 314 38.01 29.27 -3.93
CA LEU A 314 37.87 30.50 -3.13
C LEU A 314 39.04 30.69 -2.15
N ILE A 315 39.54 29.64 -1.51
CA ILE A 315 40.72 29.72 -0.64
C ILE A 315 41.91 30.20 -1.44
N ARG A 316 42.19 29.56 -2.60
CA ARG A 316 43.29 30.00 -3.48
C ARG A 316 43.12 31.46 -3.95
N ALA A 317 41.87 31.87 -4.26
CA ALA A 317 41.59 33.26 -4.61
C ALA A 317 41.86 34.22 -3.45
N CYS A 318 41.60 33.85 -2.21
CA CYS A 318 41.94 34.65 -1.04
C CYS A 318 43.46 34.79 -0.85
N ASP A 319 44.24 33.75 -1.15
CA ASP A 319 45.71 33.81 -1.05
C ASP A 319 46.35 34.80 -2.05
N ILE A 320 45.67 35.03 -3.17
CA ILE A 320 46.14 35.96 -4.24
C ILE A 320 45.19 37.14 -4.44
N ILE A 321 44.48 37.54 -3.40
CA ILE A 321 43.40 38.55 -3.52
C ILE A 321 43.90 39.89 -4.04
N ASP A 322 45.10 40.35 -3.66
CA ASP A 322 45.68 41.60 -4.13
C ASP A 322 45.92 41.58 -5.63
N LEU A 323 46.37 40.45 -6.18
CA LEU A 323 46.56 40.27 -7.62
C LEU A 323 45.22 40.30 -8.37
N ILE A 324 44.21 39.62 -7.83
CA ILE A 324 42.86 39.63 -8.39
C ILE A 324 42.30 41.06 -8.41
N ILE A 325 42.45 41.82 -7.34
CA ILE A 325 42.02 43.22 -7.28
C ILE A 325 42.78 44.08 -8.33
N ALA A 326 44.07 43.86 -8.51
CA ALA A 326 44.83 44.58 -9.51
C ALA A 326 44.33 44.30 -10.94
N VAL A 327 44.05 43.03 -11.27
CA VAL A 327 43.49 42.63 -12.58
C VAL A 327 42.11 43.24 -12.79
N LEU A 328 41.21 43.18 -11.81
CA LEU A 328 39.88 43.75 -11.90
C LEU A 328 39.88 45.26 -12.11
N ARG A 329 40.79 45.99 -11.41
CA ARG A 329 40.96 47.46 -11.55
C ARG A 329 41.55 47.84 -12.88
N GLY A 330 42.43 47.00 -13.45
CA GLY A 330 43.06 47.25 -14.75
C GLY A 330 42.22 46.88 -15.96
N SER A 331 41.17 46.13 -15.78
CA SER A 331 40.32 45.63 -16.86
C SER A 331 39.30 46.67 -17.33
N ARG A 332 39.03 46.73 -18.65
CA ARG A 332 38.08 47.67 -19.25
C ARG A 332 36.63 47.30 -19.01
N ASN A 333 36.33 46.04 -18.86
CA ASN A 333 35.00 45.50 -18.64
C ASN A 333 35.07 44.11 -18.00
N LEU A 334 33.94 43.55 -17.57
CA LEU A 334 33.83 42.26 -16.91
C LEU A 334 34.31 41.08 -17.77
N LYS A 335 34.09 41.14 -19.09
CA LYS A 335 34.53 40.10 -20.04
C LYS A 335 36.05 40.05 -20.13
N ASP A 336 36.68 41.20 -20.18
CA ASP A 336 38.14 41.40 -20.20
C ASP A 336 38.76 40.89 -18.89
N ALA A 337 38.20 41.30 -17.74
CA ALA A 337 38.62 40.82 -16.42
C ALA A 337 38.57 39.31 -16.29
N LYS A 338 37.47 38.71 -16.74
CA LYS A 338 37.30 37.26 -16.71
C LYS A 338 38.30 36.54 -17.60
N ALA A 339 38.56 37.06 -18.79
CA ALA A 339 39.56 36.50 -19.71
C ALA A 339 40.98 36.56 -19.12
N CYS A 340 41.38 37.71 -18.52
CA CYS A 340 42.68 37.86 -17.85
C CYS A 340 42.86 36.88 -16.67
N LEU A 341 41.81 36.72 -15.84
CA LEU A 341 41.86 35.79 -14.70
C LEU A 341 41.91 34.32 -15.11
N VAL A 342 41.24 33.95 -16.21
CA VAL A 342 41.20 32.57 -16.71
C VAL A 342 42.46 32.21 -17.47
N ASN A 343 42.98 33.11 -18.31
CA ASN A 343 44.13 32.86 -19.18
C ASN A 343 45.48 33.18 -18.52
N GLY A 344 45.46 33.84 -17.35
CA GLY A 344 46.69 34.23 -16.67
C GLY A 344 47.42 35.41 -17.33
N ASP A 345 46.80 36.15 -18.23
CA ASP A 345 47.34 37.35 -18.86
C ASP A 345 47.14 38.54 -17.90
N ILE A 346 48.22 38.99 -17.31
CA ILE A 346 48.28 40.17 -16.40
C ILE A 346 48.84 41.34 -17.09
#